data_d55dabe51d85002186dc95a9b34b219e
#
_entry.id   d55dabe51d85002186dc95a9b34b219e
#
_cell.length_a   1.000
_cell.length_b   1.000
_cell.length_c   1.000
_cell.angle_alpha   90.00
_cell.angle_beta   90.00
_cell.angle_gamma   90.00
#
_symmetry.space_group_name_H-M   'P 1'
#
loop_
_entity.id
_entity.type
_entity.pdbx_description
1 polymer ?
#
loop_
_entity_poly.entity_id
_entity_poly.type
_entity_poly.pdbx_seq_one_letter_code
_entity_poly.pdbx_strand_id
1 'polypeptide(L)'
;MSLQFITVPPASQPPRGLIIALHGWGANAEDLASLVPFLNLPEYQFIFPNAPFPYPHTSTGRAWYDLSNNSYEGLGKSRELLSEFIQKQAISLDIPLSRTVLCGFSQGGAMTLDVGLKLPLAGLVSLSGYLHPQVGMGLISSPPPVLIAHGTKDTVVPLIAAHKARETLQSLGVTVKYQEFDMGHEILPETIALLREFISEVIPSQGQNSSQ
;
A
#
# COMPACT_ATOMS: atom_id res chain seq x y z
N MET A 1 6.99 -15.81 -13.23
CA MET A 1 7.93 -15.45 -12.12
C MET A 1 7.03 -15.00 -10.98
N SER A 2 7.20 -15.47 -9.74
CA SER A 2 6.37 -15.07 -8.59
C SER A 2 7.19 -14.17 -7.67
N LEU A 3 6.55 -13.20 -6.99
CA LEU A 3 7.20 -12.38 -5.98
C LEU A 3 7.55 -13.24 -4.76
N GLN A 4 8.77 -13.08 -4.23
CA GLN A 4 9.13 -13.59 -2.91
C GLN A 4 8.45 -12.71 -1.85
N PHE A 5 8.09 -13.25 -0.70
CA PHE A 5 7.39 -12.50 0.33
C PHE A 5 7.62 -13.07 1.73
N ILE A 6 7.41 -12.24 2.72
CA ILE A 6 7.33 -12.61 4.13
C ILE A 6 5.86 -12.59 4.54
N THR A 7 5.48 -13.48 5.44
CA THR A 7 4.14 -13.52 6.02
C THR A 7 4.20 -13.48 7.54
N VAL A 8 3.30 -12.71 8.15
CA VAL A 8 3.06 -12.72 9.59
C VAL A 8 1.63 -13.17 9.82
N PRO A 9 1.43 -14.37 10.40
CA PRO A 9 0.09 -14.92 10.59
C PRO A 9 -0.71 -14.13 11.64
N PRO A 10 -2.06 -14.19 11.58
CA PRO A 10 -2.89 -13.61 12.62
C PRO A 10 -2.78 -14.42 13.93
N ALA A 11 -3.03 -13.77 15.07
CA ALA A 11 -3.06 -14.42 16.37
C ALA A 11 -4.26 -15.36 16.55
N SER A 12 -5.31 -15.20 15.74
CA SER A 12 -6.54 -16.02 15.77
C SER A 12 -7.05 -16.33 14.37
N GLN A 13 -7.75 -17.44 14.22
CA GLN A 13 -8.39 -17.86 12.96
C GLN A 13 -9.93 -17.82 13.10
N PRO A 14 -10.64 -17.48 12.04
CA PRO A 14 -10.16 -16.96 10.76
C PRO A 14 -9.63 -15.52 10.87
N PRO A 15 -8.72 -15.09 9.98
CA PRO A 15 -8.22 -13.72 10.00
C PRO A 15 -9.34 -12.72 9.68
N ARG A 16 -9.30 -11.56 10.30
CA ARG A 16 -10.25 -10.48 10.05
C ARG A 16 -10.12 -9.90 8.64
N GLY A 17 -8.91 -9.88 8.11
CA GLY A 17 -8.60 -9.41 6.78
C GLY A 17 -7.14 -9.63 6.42
N LEU A 18 -6.77 -9.22 5.21
CA LEU A 18 -5.43 -9.30 4.67
C LEU A 18 -4.85 -7.89 4.53
N ILE A 19 -3.61 -7.70 4.98
CA ILE A 19 -2.84 -6.47 4.77
C ILE A 19 -1.62 -6.84 3.94
N ILE A 20 -1.50 -6.26 2.75
CA ILE A 20 -0.33 -6.40 1.88
C ILE A 20 0.41 -5.07 1.92
N ALA A 21 1.69 -5.07 2.34
CA ALA A 21 2.47 -3.86 2.49
C ALA A 21 3.71 -3.84 1.60
N LEU A 22 3.85 -2.77 0.81
CA LEU A 22 4.85 -2.60 -0.23
C LEU A 22 5.95 -1.65 0.24
N HIS A 23 7.20 -2.13 0.23
CA HIS A 23 8.38 -1.35 0.63
C HIS A 23 8.76 -0.29 -0.40
N GLY A 24 9.57 0.69 0.04
CA GLY A 24 10.14 1.73 -0.81
C GLY A 24 11.34 1.25 -1.65
N TRP A 25 11.85 2.15 -2.49
CA TRP A 25 13.03 1.92 -3.33
C TRP A 25 14.28 1.67 -2.49
N GLY A 26 14.96 0.57 -2.71
CA GLY A 26 16.16 0.17 -1.98
C GLY A 26 15.92 -0.54 -0.64
N ALA A 27 14.67 -0.59 -0.17
CA ALA A 27 14.23 -1.39 0.97
C ALA A 27 13.85 -2.82 0.54
N ASN A 28 13.31 -3.61 1.46
CA ASN A 28 12.86 -4.98 1.23
C ASN A 28 11.67 -5.36 2.15
N ALA A 29 11.23 -6.61 2.08
CA ALA A 29 10.09 -7.10 2.86
C ALA A 29 10.34 -7.09 4.38
N GLU A 30 11.57 -7.40 4.83
CA GLU A 30 11.95 -7.41 6.25
C GLU A 30 11.79 -6.03 6.89
N ASP A 31 12.14 -4.97 6.15
CA ASP A 31 12.08 -3.59 6.65
C ASP A 31 10.64 -3.23 7.09
N LEU A 32 9.63 -3.56 6.28
CA LEU A 32 8.23 -3.31 6.63
C LEU A 32 7.66 -4.33 7.62
N ALA A 33 8.06 -5.59 7.54
CA ALA A 33 7.60 -6.62 8.48
C ALA A 33 7.99 -6.29 9.92
N SER A 34 9.10 -5.58 10.13
CA SER A 34 9.55 -5.08 11.44
C SER A 34 8.57 -4.11 12.10
N LEU A 35 7.65 -3.50 11.35
CA LEU A 35 6.66 -2.55 11.86
C LEU A 35 5.39 -3.23 12.40
N VAL A 36 5.18 -4.52 12.17
CA VAL A 36 3.96 -5.24 12.60
C VAL A 36 3.66 -5.11 14.10
N PRO A 37 4.65 -5.23 15.02
CA PRO A 37 4.39 -5.07 16.44
C PRO A 37 3.79 -3.69 16.80
N PHE A 38 4.15 -2.64 16.06
CA PHE A 38 3.67 -1.28 16.32
C PHE A 38 2.27 -1.03 15.75
N LEU A 39 1.86 -1.79 14.72
CA LEU A 39 0.52 -1.71 14.15
C LEU A 39 -0.55 -2.18 15.13
N ASN A 40 -0.23 -3.16 15.99
CA ASN A 40 -1.16 -3.73 16.98
C ASN A 40 -2.51 -4.16 16.35
N LEU A 41 -2.43 -4.95 15.26
CA LEU A 41 -3.55 -5.54 14.54
C LEU A 41 -3.39 -7.07 14.50
N PRO A 42 -3.45 -7.74 15.64
CA PRO A 42 -3.11 -9.16 15.75
C PRO A 42 -4.11 -10.08 15.03
N GLU A 43 -5.31 -9.60 14.71
CA GLU A 43 -6.35 -10.36 14.01
C GLU A 43 -6.20 -10.36 12.49
N TYR A 44 -5.21 -9.66 11.93
CA TYR A 44 -5.00 -9.58 10.48
C TYR A 44 -3.86 -10.50 10.02
N GLN A 45 -4.03 -11.04 8.82
CA GLN A 45 -2.94 -11.66 8.07
C GLN A 45 -2.10 -10.57 7.40
N PHE A 46 -0.78 -10.58 7.60
CA PHE A 46 0.13 -9.67 6.91
C PHE A 46 0.96 -10.40 5.86
N ILE A 47 1.18 -9.74 4.73
CA ILE A 47 2.09 -10.18 3.66
C ILE A 47 2.93 -8.99 3.19
N PHE A 48 4.23 -9.23 3.07
CA PHE A 48 5.23 -8.25 2.64
C PHE A 48 5.97 -8.81 1.43
N PRO A 49 5.54 -8.46 0.19
CA PRO A 49 6.26 -8.90 -1.00
C PRO A 49 7.55 -8.10 -1.21
N ASN A 50 8.59 -8.81 -1.67
CA ASN A 50 9.77 -8.19 -2.25
C ASN A 50 9.47 -7.73 -3.67
N ALA A 51 9.85 -6.51 -4.02
CA ALA A 51 9.81 -6.01 -5.37
C ALA A 51 10.67 -6.88 -6.31
N PRO A 52 10.32 -6.99 -7.61
CA PRO A 52 10.94 -7.98 -8.50
C PRO A 52 12.39 -7.67 -8.87
N PHE A 53 12.80 -6.41 -8.87
CA PHE A 53 14.12 -6.01 -9.33
C PHE A 53 15.11 -5.82 -8.18
N PRO A 54 16.41 -6.12 -8.38
CA PRO A 54 17.44 -5.77 -7.42
C PRO A 54 17.64 -4.25 -7.37
N TYR A 55 17.98 -3.74 -6.20
CA TYR A 55 18.44 -2.37 -6.05
C TYR A 55 19.96 -2.30 -6.32
N PRO A 56 20.46 -1.36 -7.15
CA PRO A 56 21.84 -1.40 -7.61
C PRO A 56 22.90 -1.11 -6.55
N HIS A 57 22.52 -0.47 -5.43
CA HIS A 57 23.48 -0.01 -4.44
C HIS A 57 23.62 -0.91 -3.20
N THR A 58 22.77 -1.94 -3.05
CA THR A 58 22.86 -2.91 -1.95
C THR A 58 22.45 -4.30 -2.44
N SER A 59 22.99 -5.35 -1.81
CA SER A 59 22.68 -6.74 -2.18
C SER A 59 21.30 -7.21 -1.70
N THR A 60 20.73 -6.58 -0.67
CA THR A 60 19.44 -6.93 -0.07
C THR A 60 18.29 -6.04 -0.54
N GLY A 61 18.60 -4.83 -1.00
CA GLY A 61 17.62 -3.87 -1.46
C GLY A 61 16.91 -4.31 -2.74
N ARG A 62 15.64 -3.91 -2.85
CA ARG A 62 14.76 -4.25 -3.96
C ARG A 62 14.12 -2.97 -4.54
N ALA A 63 13.63 -3.07 -5.76
CA ALA A 63 12.99 -1.97 -6.48
C ALA A 63 11.78 -2.47 -7.28
N TRP A 64 10.70 -1.70 -7.28
CA TRP A 64 9.54 -1.98 -8.12
C TRP A 64 9.83 -1.60 -9.58
N TYR A 65 10.61 -0.57 -9.79
CA TYR A 65 11.08 -0.09 -11.10
C TYR A 65 12.28 0.83 -10.88
N ASP A 66 13.00 1.11 -11.96
CA ASP A 66 14.17 1.99 -11.90
C ASP A 66 13.76 3.47 -11.77
N LEU A 67 14.34 4.17 -10.78
CA LEU A 67 14.19 5.61 -10.58
C LEU A 67 15.42 6.41 -11.02
N SER A 68 16.51 5.75 -11.42
CA SER A 68 17.78 6.44 -11.69
C SER A 68 17.74 7.32 -12.95
N ASN A 69 16.81 7.07 -13.89
CA ASN A 69 16.76 7.76 -15.18
C ASN A 69 15.37 8.29 -15.56
N ASN A 70 14.41 8.35 -14.65
CA ASN A 70 13.03 8.77 -14.91
C ASN A 70 12.29 8.00 -16.02
N SER A 71 12.80 6.84 -16.46
CA SER A 71 12.18 6.02 -17.51
C SER A 71 11.07 5.12 -16.99
N TYR A 72 11.00 4.92 -15.66
CA TYR A 72 10.13 3.94 -15.04
C TYR A 72 10.32 2.52 -15.60
N GLU A 73 11.57 2.17 -16.00
CA GLU A 73 11.88 0.85 -16.53
C GLU A 73 11.50 -0.24 -15.51
N GLY A 74 10.78 -1.25 -15.96
CA GLY A 74 10.25 -2.32 -15.11
C GLY A 74 8.86 -2.05 -14.53
N LEU A 75 8.31 -0.83 -14.57
CA LEU A 75 7.01 -0.50 -13.99
C LEU A 75 5.88 -1.38 -14.55
N GLY A 76 5.83 -1.59 -15.86
CA GLY A 76 4.83 -2.45 -16.50
C GLY A 76 4.87 -3.88 -15.94
N LYS A 77 6.08 -4.44 -15.79
CA LYS A 77 6.26 -5.78 -15.24
C LYS A 77 5.87 -5.86 -13.77
N SER A 78 6.19 -4.86 -12.97
CA SER A 78 5.79 -4.80 -11.56
C SER A 78 4.28 -4.69 -11.38
N ARG A 79 3.59 -3.94 -12.24
CA ARG A 79 2.11 -3.87 -12.26
C ARG A 79 1.47 -5.25 -12.45
N GLU A 80 1.92 -5.99 -13.45
CA GLU A 80 1.44 -7.35 -13.75
C GLU A 80 1.67 -8.28 -12.56
N LEU A 81 2.93 -8.39 -12.12
CA LEU A 81 3.33 -9.28 -11.03
C LEU A 81 2.60 -8.97 -9.72
N LEU A 82 2.45 -7.70 -9.37
CA LEU A 82 1.78 -7.29 -8.14
C LEU A 82 0.26 -7.56 -8.23
N SER A 83 -0.38 -7.27 -9.36
CA SER A 83 -1.80 -7.55 -9.55
C SER A 83 -2.11 -9.04 -9.45
N GLU A 84 -1.34 -9.89 -10.15
CA GLU A 84 -1.44 -11.35 -10.07
C GLU A 84 -1.17 -11.85 -8.65
N PHE A 85 -0.17 -11.29 -7.97
CA PHE A 85 0.20 -11.66 -6.62
C PHE A 85 -0.94 -11.40 -5.62
N ILE A 86 -1.52 -10.19 -5.63
CA ILE A 86 -2.62 -9.82 -4.73
C ILE A 86 -3.80 -10.78 -4.90
N GLN A 87 -4.23 -11.02 -6.13
CA GLN A 87 -5.36 -11.92 -6.43
C GLN A 87 -5.07 -13.36 -5.98
N LYS A 88 -3.87 -13.86 -6.25
CA LYS A 88 -3.45 -15.20 -5.85
C LYS A 88 -3.42 -15.36 -4.33
N GLN A 89 -2.92 -14.37 -3.59
CA GLN A 89 -2.89 -14.43 -2.13
C GLN A 89 -4.31 -14.41 -1.52
N ALA A 90 -5.19 -13.57 -2.05
CA ALA A 90 -6.59 -13.51 -1.63
C ALA A 90 -7.28 -14.88 -1.78
N ILE A 91 -7.10 -15.55 -2.92
CA ILE A 91 -7.64 -16.89 -3.19
C ILE A 91 -6.99 -17.94 -2.27
N SER A 92 -5.67 -17.95 -2.16
CA SER A 92 -4.92 -18.95 -1.40
C SER A 92 -5.24 -18.94 0.09
N LEU A 93 -5.57 -17.76 0.65
CA LEU A 93 -5.89 -17.56 2.06
C LEU A 93 -7.40 -17.57 2.35
N ASP A 94 -8.23 -17.70 1.31
CA ASP A 94 -9.70 -17.59 1.41
C ASP A 94 -10.12 -16.25 2.05
N ILE A 95 -9.40 -15.16 1.72
CA ILE A 95 -9.73 -13.80 2.14
C ILE A 95 -10.10 -12.98 0.91
N PRO A 96 -11.34 -12.50 0.77
CA PRO A 96 -11.76 -11.78 -0.43
C PRO A 96 -11.03 -10.42 -0.54
N LEU A 97 -10.89 -9.92 -1.77
CA LEU A 97 -10.29 -8.61 -2.06
C LEU A 97 -11.01 -7.48 -1.29
N SER A 98 -12.32 -7.58 -1.09
CA SER A 98 -13.11 -6.63 -0.28
C SER A 98 -12.77 -6.64 1.23
N ARG A 99 -11.91 -7.55 1.67
CA ARG A 99 -11.31 -7.59 3.02
C ARG A 99 -9.78 -7.53 2.97
N THR A 100 -9.24 -7.00 1.88
CA THR A 100 -7.80 -6.82 1.67
C THR A 100 -7.48 -5.34 1.58
N VAL A 101 -6.52 -4.86 2.39
CA VAL A 101 -5.93 -3.52 2.29
C VAL A 101 -4.56 -3.65 1.64
N LEU A 102 -4.30 -2.80 0.65
CA LEU A 102 -2.98 -2.62 0.07
C LEU A 102 -2.40 -1.32 0.60
N CYS A 103 -1.23 -1.38 1.21
CA CYS A 103 -0.53 -0.20 1.69
C CYS A 103 0.92 -0.19 1.20
N GLY A 104 1.54 0.99 1.15
CA GLY A 104 2.93 1.09 0.74
C GLY A 104 3.57 2.41 1.13
N PHE A 105 4.89 2.36 1.24
CA PHE A 105 5.72 3.51 1.54
C PHE A 105 6.52 3.93 0.31
N SER A 106 6.60 5.23 0.04
CA SER A 106 7.41 5.82 -1.03
C SER A 106 7.07 5.20 -2.41
N GLN A 107 8.02 4.54 -3.07
CA GLN A 107 7.78 3.80 -4.32
C GLN A 107 6.67 2.74 -4.16
N GLY A 108 6.61 2.06 -3.01
CA GLY A 108 5.51 1.15 -2.68
C GLY A 108 4.17 1.85 -2.57
N GLY A 109 4.14 3.08 -2.05
CA GLY A 109 2.93 3.93 -2.03
C GLY A 109 2.43 4.29 -3.43
N ALA A 110 3.36 4.59 -4.35
CA ALA A 110 3.02 4.82 -5.75
C ALA A 110 2.46 3.56 -6.42
N MET A 111 3.06 2.39 -6.18
CA MET A 111 2.55 1.09 -6.67
C MET A 111 1.18 0.75 -6.09
N THR A 112 0.95 1.08 -4.81
CA THR A 112 -0.36 0.90 -4.15
C THR A 112 -1.47 1.63 -4.89
N LEU A 113 -1.25 2.90 -5.23
CA LEU A 113 -2.23 3.69 -5.97
C LEU A 113 -2.42 3.18 -7.41
N ASP A 114 -1.33 2.82 -8.08
CA ASP A 114 -1.37 2.40 -9.49
C ASP A 114 -2.10 1.07 -9.71
N VAL A 115 -1.81 0.07 -8.87
CA VAL A 115 -2.40 -1.27 -9.01
C VAL A 115 -3.71 -1.39 -8.23
N GLY A 116 -3.76 -0.83 -7.02
CA GLY A 116 -4.88 -1.01 -6.11
C GLY A 116 -6.18 -0.36 -6.60
N LEU A 117 -6.11 0.77 -7.29
CA LEU A 117 -7.29 1.46 -7.84
C LEU A 117 -8.01 0.66 -8.95
N LYS A 118 -7.41 -0.42 -9.43
CA LYS A 118 -7.95 -1.32 -10.45
C LYS A 118 -8.52 -2.62 -9.87
N LEU A 119 -8.48 -2.77 -8.55
CA LEU A 119 -8.94 -3.96 -7.83
C LEU A 119 -10.00 -3.59 -6.79
N PRO A 120 -11.01 -4.43 -6.53
CA PRO A 120 -12.06 -4.15 -5.56
C PRO A 120 -11.58 -4.43 -4.11
N LEU A 121 -10.52 -3.72 -3.71
CA LEU A 121 -9.92 -3.81 -2.38
C LEU A 121 -10.76 -3.09 -1.33
N ALA A 122 -10.57 -3.43 -0.05
CA ALA A 122 -11.20 -2.74 1.07
C ALA A 122 -10.72 -1.29 1.19
N GLY A 123 -9.44 -1.03 0.95
CA GLY A 123 -8.83 0.28 1.03
C GLY A 123 -7.39 0.30 0.55
N LEU A 124 -6.89 1.49 0.27
CA LEU A 124 -5.52 1.74 -0.16
C LEU A 124 -4.85 2.74 0.77
N VAL A 125 -3.57 2.53 1.06
CA VAL A 125 -2.79 3.47 1.87
C VAL A 125 -1.48 3.83 1.18
N SER A 126 -1.27 5.10 0.90
CA SER A 126 -0.04 5.64 0.33
C SER A 126 0.66 6.53 1.36
N LEU A 127 1.77 6.03 1.92
CA LEU A 127 2.63 6.76 2.85
C LEU A 127 3.80 7.35 2.07
N SER A 128 3.95 8.67 2.05
CA SER A 128 5.00 9.40 1.32
C SER A 128 5.14 8.98 -0.15
N GLY A 129 4.03 8.58 -0.78
CA GLY A 129 3.98 8.13 -2.16
C GLY A 129 3.62 9.25 -3.14
N TYR A 130 3.42 8.86 -4.39
CA TYR A 130 3.09 9.75 -5.51
C TYR A 130 2.26 9.02 -6.57
N LEU A 131 1.68 9.74 -7.52
CA LEU A 131 1.00 9.14 -8.66
C LEU A 131 1.93 8.90 -9.85
N HIS A 132 1.80 7.74 -10.47
CA HIS A 132 2.39 7.52 -11.79
C HIS A 132 1.61 8.27 -12.88
N PRO A 133 2.24 8.59 -14.03
CA PRO A 133 1.53 9.05 -15.20
C PRO A 133 0.39 8.07 -15.58
N GLN A 134 -0.74 8.59 -16.07
CA GLN A 134 -1.89 7.79 -16.54
C GLN A 134 -2.66 7.01 -15.44
N VAL A 135 -2.59 7.44 -14.17
CA VAL A 135 -3.27 6.74 -13.07
C VAL A 135 -4.78 6.58 -13.27
N GLY A 136 -5.44 7.43 -14.00
CA GLY A 136 -6.88 7.35 -14.29
C GLY A 136 -7.29 6.25 -15.29
N MET A 137 -6.34 5.58 -15.95
CA MET A 137 -6.65 4.54 -16.93
C MET A 137 -6.92 3.18 -16.25
N GLY A 138 -8.10 2.62 -16.49
CA GLY A 138 -8.48 1.30 -15.98
C GLY A 138 -8.99 1.30 -14.54
N LEU A 139 -9.48 2.43 -14.03
CA LEU A 139 -10.23 2.47 -12.76
C LEU A 139 -11.47 1.59 -12.85
N ILE A 140 -11.76 0.89 -11.76
CA ILE A 140 -13.04 0.18 -11.62
C ILE A 140 -14.16 1.18 -11.31
N SER A 141 -15.42 0.79 -11.54
CA SER A 141 -16.59 1.66 -11.33
C SER A 141 -16.78 2.14 -9.89
N SER A 142 -16.27 1.39 -8.92
CA SER A 142 -16.28 1.76 -7.51
C SER A 142 -14.88 1.55 -6.93
N PRO A 143 -13.96 2.52 -7.10
CA PRO A 143 -12.60 2.40 -6.60
C PRO A 143 -12.58 2.40 -5.06
N PRO A 144 -11.64 1.66 -4.45
CA PRO A 144 -11.50 1.62 -3.00
C PRO A 144 -11.18 3.01 -2.42
N PRO A 145 -11.59 3.30 -1.16
CA PRO A 145 -11.16 4.50 -0.47
C PRO A 145 -9.65 4.51 -0.28
N VAL A 146 -9.06 5.69 -0.30
CA VAL A 146 -7.61 5.92 -0.25
C VAL A 146 -7.25 6.76 0.96
N LEU A 147 -6.27 6.31 1.76
CA LEU A 147 -5.56 7.14 2.72
C LEU A 147 -4.25 7.61 2.08
N ILE A 148 -3.99 8.90 2.10
CA ILE A 148 -2.68 9.50 1.77
C ILE A 148 -2.15 10.19 3.02
N ALA A 149 -0.94 9.80 3.46
CA ALA A 149 -0.21 10.46 4.53
C ALA A 149 1.18 10.89 4.04
N HIS A 150 1.59 12.13 4.34
CA HIS A 150 2.84 12.69 3.81
C HIS A 150 3.51 13.65 4.78
N GLY A 151 4.86 13.69 4.73
CA GLY A 151 5.66 14.62 5.50
C GLY A 151 5.73 16.02 4.87
N THR A 152 5.49 17.07 5.67
CA THR A 152 5.63 18.46 5.20
C THR A 152 7.08 18.86 4.92
N LYS A 153 8.04 18.11 5.49
CA LYS A 153 9.50 18.31 5.33
C LYS A 153 10.14 17.21 4.47
N ASP A 154 9.34 16.45 3.72
CA ASP A 154 9.84 15.38 2.85
C ASP A 154 10.65 15.97 1.68
N THR A 155 11.96 15.69 1.68
CA THR A 155 12.89 16.13 0.65
C THR A 155 13.16 15.09 -0.42
N VAL A 156 12.64 13.87 -0.26
CA VAL A 156 12.78 12.76 -1.23
C VAL A 156 11.60 12.75 -2.19
N VAL A 157 10.38 12.74 -1.65
CA VAL A 157 9.14 12.91 -2.42
C VAL A 157 8.51 14.23 -1.96
N PRO A 158 8.62 15.30 -2.75
CA PRO A 158 8.11 16.62 -2.35
C PRO A 158 6.60 16.59 -2.06
N LEU A 159 6.16 17.34 -1.03
CA LEU A 159 4.76 17.42 -0.58
C LEU A 159 3.78 17.71 -1.72
N ILE A 160 4.20 18.48 -2.72
CA ILE A 160 3.37 18.76 -3.90
C ILE A 160 2.93 17.50 -4.65
N ALA A 161 3.68 16.40 -4.55
CA ALA A 161 3.28 15.12 -5.15
C ALA A 161 2.06 14.52 -4.45
N ALA A 162 1.97 14.65 -3.12
CA ALA A 162 0.81 14.22 -2.34
C ALA A 162 -0.43 15.10 -2.62
N HIS A 163 -0.23 16.42 -2.74
CA HIS A 163 -1.32 17.33 -3.13
C HIS A 163 -1.90 16.96 -4.50
N LYS A 164 -1.03 16.77 -5.51
CA LYS A 164 -1.45 16.32 -6.84
C LYS A 164 -2.15 14.97 -6.81
N ALA A 165 -1.65 14.03 -5.98
CA ALA A 165 -2.28 12.72 -5.83
C ALA A 165 -3.71 12.87 -5.28
N ARG A 166 -3.89 13.61 -4.19
CA ARG A 166 -5.20 13.90 -3.60
C ARG A 166 -6.15 14.53 -4.60
N GLU A 167 -5.75 15.64 -5.23
CA GLU A 167 -6.59 16.38 -6.16
C GLU A 167 -7.00 15.56 -7.39
N THR A 168 -6.03 14.82 -7.96
CA THR A 168 -6.30 13.94 -9.10
C THR A 168 -7.28 12.84 -8.73
N LEU A 169 -7.05 12.13 -7.62
CA LEU A 169 -7.94 11.05 -7.19
C LEU A 169 -9.35 11.54 -6.87
N GLN A 170 -9.47 12.68 -6.18
CA GLN A 170 -10.78 13.29 -5.91
C GLN A 170 -11.50 13.70 -7.19
N SER A 171 -10.80 14.24 -8.19
CA SER A 171 -11.38 14.59 -9.50
C SER A 171 -11.87 13.36 -10.28
N LEU A 172 -11.33 12.18 -9.98
CA LEU A 172 -11.73 10.88 -10.53
C LEU A 172 -12.84 10.20 -9.71
N GLY A 173 -13.39 10.88 -8.68
CA GLY A 173 -14.46 10.34 -7.84
C GLY A 173 -13.99 9.38 -6.75
N VAL A 174 -12.69 9.29 -6.48
CA VAL A 174 -12.14 8.45 -5.40
C VAL A 174 -12.31 9.16 -4.06
N THR A 175 -12.79 8.45 -3.04
CA THR A 175 -12.83 8.94 -1.66
C THR A 175 -11.42 8.97 -1.09
N VAL A 176 -10.91 10.16 -0.72
CA VAL A 176 -9.54 10.33 -0.20
C VAL A 176 -9.56 10.91 1.21
N LYS A 177 -9.03 10.17 2.19
CA LYS A 177 -8.61 10.66 3.51
C LYS A 177 -7.17 11.15 3.36
N TYR A 178 -6.89 12.40 3.76
CA TYR A 178 -5.58 13.02 3.55
C TYR A 178 -5.06 13.62 4.84
N GLN A 179 -3.79 13.34 5.17
CA GLN A 179 -3.14 13.87 6.38
C GLN A 179 -1.68 14.23 6.11
N GLU A 180 -1.29 15.41 6.56
CA GLU A 180 0.10 15.86 6.60
C GLU A 180 0.66 15.75 8.02
N PHE A 181 1.97 15.47 8.11
CA PHE A 181 2.69 15.38 9.37
C PHE A 181 3.95 16.24 9.33
N ASP A 182 4.36 16.77 10.46
CA ASP A 182 5.62 17.49 10.60
C ASP A 182 6.82 16.53 10.66
N MET A 183 7.09 15.87 9.53
CA MET A 183 8.12 14.83 9.37
C MET A 183 8.79 14.92 7.99
N GLY A 184 9.94 14.26 7.86
CA GLY A 184 10.63 14.02 6.58
C GLY A 184 10.07 12.83 5.81
N HIS A 185 10.97 12.11 5.10
CA HIS A 185 10.65 10.90 4.34
C HIS A 185 10.76 9.66 5.25
N GLU A 186 9.80 9.48 6.14
CA GLU A 186 9.83 8.47 7.20
C GLU A 186 8.42 8.01 7.60
N ILE A 187 8.33 6.99 8.45
CA ILE A 187 7.10 6.51 9.05
C ILE A 187 7.20 6.76 10.56
N LEU A 188 6.33 7.62 11.10
CA LEU A 188 6.27 7.94 12.53
C LEU A 188 5.17 7.11 13.24
N PRO A 189 5.21 7.04 14.58
CA PRO A 189 4.14 6.40 15.37
C PRO A 189 2.74 6.95 15.07
N GLU A 190 2.62 8.25 14.80
CA GLU A 190 1.36 8.92 14.45
C GLU A 190 0.84 8.45 13.09
N THR A 191 1.73 8.20 12.13
CA THR A 191 1.38 7.63 10.80
C THR A 191 0.88 6.19 10.96
N ILE A 192 1.52 5.41 11.84
CA ILE A 192 1.10 4.04 12.15
C ILE A 192 -0.28 4.03 12.84
N ALA A 193 -0.54 4.97 13.75
CA ALA A 193 -1.84 5.11 14.40
C ALA A 193 -2.95 5.44 13.39
N LEU A 194 -2.69 6.36 12.46
CA LEU A 194 -3.62 6.71 11.39
C LEU A 194 -3.88 5.54 10.43
N LEU A 195 -2.83 4.79 10.07
CA LEU A 195 -2.95 3.57 9.26
C LEU A 195 -3.86 2.53 9.94
N ARG A 196 -3.66 2.27 11.23
CA ARG A 196 -4.49 1.35 12.01
C ARG A 196 -5.95 1.79 12.07
N GLU A 197 -6.21 3.08 12.31
CA GLU A 197 -7.55 3.66 12.30
C GLU A 197 -8.24 3.42 10.95
N PHE A 198 -7.59 3.77 9.85
CA PHE A 198 -8.12 3.59 8.52
C PHE A 198 -8.42 2.12 8.18
N ILE A 199 -7.52 1.19 8.53
CA ILE A 199 -7.76 -0.25 8.33
C ILE A 199 -9.02 -0.69 9.08
N SER A 200 -9.21 -0.21 10.31
CA SER A 200 -10.39 -0.55 11.13
C SER A 200 -11.68 0.05 10.58
N GLU A 201 -11.62 1.21 9.93
CA GLU A 201 -12.75 1.85 9.24
C GLU A 201 -13.18 1.05 8.00
N VAL A 202 -12.22 0.64 7.16
CA VAL A 202 -12.53 -0.04 5.88
C VAL A 202 -12.80 -1.53 6.02
N ILE A 203 -12.33 -2.16 7.13
CA ILE A 203 -12.66 -3.56 7.48
C ILE A 203 -13.24 -3.57 8.90
N PRO A 204 -14.53 -3.23 9.08
CA PRO A 204 -15.16 -3.21 10.40
C PRO A 204 -15.23 -4.59 11.04
N SER A 205 -15.32 -4.65 12.37
CA SER A 205 -15.50 -5.89 13.12
C SER A 205 -16.82 -6.58 12.71
N GLN A 206 -16.81 -7.89 12.59
CA GLN A 206 -18.06 -8.65 12.44
C GLN A 206 -18.88 -8.52 13.71
N GLY A 207 -19.81 -7.60 13.77
CA GLY A 207 -20.65 -7.36 14.97
C GLY A 207 -21.29 -5.99 15.02
N GLN A 208 -20.90 -5.05 14.16
CA GLN A 208 -21.51 -3.70 14.16
C GLN A 208 -22.61 -3.49 13.11
N ASN A 209 -22.95 -4.50 12.31
CA ASN A 209 -24.03 -4.42 11.30
C ASN A 209 -25.36 -5.01 11.79
N SER A 210 -25.73 -4.84 13.03
CA SER A 210 -27.04 -5.27 13.55
C SER A 210 -27.68 -4.14 14.34
N SER A 211 -27.90 -2.97 13.75
CA SER A 211 -28.82 -1.95 14.28
C SER A 211 -28.94 -0.78 13.30
N GLN A 212 -29.68 -0.93 12.22
CA GLN A 212 -30.46 0.16 11.62
C GLN A 212 -31.63 -0.45 10.84
#